data_3107dd380642f49208ccd4f5e6647a30
#
_entry.id   3107dd380642f49208ccd4f5e6647a30
#
_cell.length_a   1.000
_cell.length_b   1.000
_cell.length_c   1.000
_cell.angle_alpha   90.00
_cell.angle_beta   90.00
_cell.angle_gamma   90.00
#
_symmetry.space_group_name_H-M   'P 1'
#
loop_
_entity.id
_entity.type
_entity.pdbx_description
1 polymer ?
#
loop_
_entity_poly.entity_id
_entity_poly.type
_entity_poly.pdbx_seq_one_letter_code
_entity_poly.pdbx_strand_id
1 'polypeptide(L)'
;LTYLNRTESMPKSRKGYGDQVMNESKGITRRTMLAATAAAITAPTILSSVKAAPDPVRLGHIGAGVRGWDLLQHTGSLKSAQVVAVCDVYKPHLERGLKAARNPEAKGYTNYHDLLNDPQVEAVVIATPDHWHEQMVLDAVAAGKAIYCEKGLTTSIAAAKRMRDAVKNSNTVFQLGHQGRQYPSTEEAGRLMREGAIGPVTLVHTGRV
;
A
#
# COMPACT_ATOMS: atom_id res chain seq x y z
N LEU A 1 10.08 -38.06 -12.15
CA LEU A 1 10.63 -37.09 -11.19
C LEU A 1 12.09 -36.84 -11.59
N THR A 2 12.30 -35.87 -12.47
CA THR A 2 13.64 -35.50 -12.99
C THR A 2 13.98 -34.12 -12.45
N TYR A 3 14.93 -34.05 -11.53
CA TYR A 3 15.47 -32.80 -11.04
C TYR A 3 16.46 -32.23 -12.06
N LEU A 4 16.18 -31.05 -12.57
CA LEU A 4 17.13 -30.26 -13.33
C LEU A 4 17.99 -29.44 -12.37
N ASN A 5 19.27 -29.85 -12.25
CA ASN A 5 20.34 -29.05 -11.66
C ASN A 5 20.64 -27.88 -12.62
N ARG A 6 20.32 -26.67 -12.21
CA ARG A 6 20.81 -25.46 -12.85
C ARG A 6 21.61 -24.65 -11.84
N THR A 7 22.91 -24.85 -11.86
CA THR A 7 23.88 -23.95 -11.24
C THR A 7 24.11 -22.77 -12.18
N GLU A 8 23.32 -21.71 -12.03
CA GLU A 8 23.67 -20.42 -12.61
C GLU A 8 24.26 -19.53 -11.51
N SER A 9 25.47 -19.07 -11.77
CA SER A 9 26.27 -18.21 -10.90
C SER A 9 25.56 -16.90 -10.62
N MET A 10 25.38 -16.57 -9.34
CA MET A 10 24.88 -15.28 -8.89
C MET A 10 25.85 -14.15 -9.27
N PRO A 11 25.39 -13.02 -9.77
CA PRO A 11 26.24 -11.87 -10.02
C PRO A 11 26.72 -11.26 -8.70
N LYS A 12 28.02 -10.95 -8.68
CA LYS A 12 28.73 -10.33 -7.55
C LYS A 12 28.09 -9.00 -7.13
N SER A 13 28.05 -8.79 -5.84
CA SER A 13 27.57 -7.63 -5.09
C SER A 13 27.79 -6.28 -5.79
N ARG A 14 26.73 -5.50 -5.93
CA ARG A 14 26.83 -4.07 -6.14
C ARG A 14 27.36 -3.41 -4.87
N LYS A 15 28.60 -2.91 -4.95
CA LYS A 15 29.18 -1.96 -4.01
C LYS A 15 28.42 -0.62 -4.10
N GLY A 16 28.15 -0.03 -2.94
CA GLY A 16 28.17 1.43 -2.79
C GLY A 16 26.83 2.14 -2.95
N TYR A 17 26.03 2.14 -1.90
CA TYR A 17 25.07 3.21 -1.64
C TYR A 17 25.24 3.70 -0.18
N GLY A 18 26.43 4.17 0.15
CA GLY A 18 26.72 4.56 1.53
C GLY A 18 27.81 5.63 1.72
N ASP A 19 28.58 5.98 0.68
CA ASP A 19 29.81 6.76 0.87
C ASP A 19 29.82 8.13 0.18
N GLN A 20 28.73 8.85 0.11
CA GLN A 20 28.74 10.23 -0.39
C GLN A 20 27.91 11.20 0.44
N VAL A 21 27.99 11.17 1.74
CA VAL A 21 27.56 12.33 2.56
C VAL A 21 28.45 12.44 3.79
N MET A 22 29.69 12.78 3.61
CA MET A 22 30.54 13.41 4.64
C MET A 22 31.70 14.11 3.96
N ASN A 23 31.48 15.32 3.44
CA ASN A 23 32.59 16.24 3.35
C ASN A 23 32.15 17.71 3.38
N GLU A 24 32.87 18.46 4.23
CA GLU A 24 32.97 19.92 4.34
C GLU A 24 31.81 20.69 4.99
N SER A 25 31.79 20.67 6.31
CA SER A 25 31.31 21.81 7.09
C SER A 25 32.30 22.97 6.98
N LYS A 26 32.16 23.83 5.96
CA LYS A 26 32.79 25.14 5.98
C LYS A 26 32.11 25.96 7.07
N GLY A 27 32.82 26.19 8.17
CA GLY A 27 32.37 26.98 9.31
C GLY A 27 31.94 28.41 8.85
N ILE A 28 30.69 28.73 9.16
CA ILE A 28 30.16 30.09 8.93
C ILE A 28 30.89 31.05 9.85
N THR A 29 31.67 31.96 9.29
CA THR A 29 32.41 32.99 10.08
C THR A 29 31.42 34.06 10.56
N ARG A 30 31.76 34.73 11.69
CA ARG A 30 30.98 35.88 12.23
C ARG A 30 30.70 36.98 11.18
N ARG A 31 31.57 37.16 10.21
CA ARG A 31 31.39 38.13 9.10
C ARG A 31 30.31 37.71 8.12
N THR A 32 30.18 36.40 7.84
CA THR A 32 29.11 35.83 6.99
C THR A 32 27.75 35.91 7.66
N MET A 33 27.67 35.79 9.00
CA MET A 33 26.42 35.98 9.73
C MET A 33 25.91 37.42 9.73
N LEU A 34 26.81 38.41 9.84
CA LEU A 34 26.43 39.82 9.84
C LEU A 34 26.01 40.31 8.44
N ALA A 35 26.53 39.72 7.37
CA ALA A 35 26.10 40.01 6.00
C ALA A 35 24.73 39.40 5.68
N ALA A 36 24.40 38.25 6.29
CA ALA A 36 23.10 37.58 6.12
C ALA A 36 21.95 38.32 6.85
N THR A 37 22.26 39.03 7.95
CA THR A 37 21.23 39.78 8.70
C THR A 37 20.90 41.14 8.02
N ALA A 38 21.78 41.73 7.23
CA ALA A 38 21.48 42.98 6.49
C ALA A 38 20.63 42.74 5.22
N ALA A 39 20.67 41.52 4.63
CA ALA A 39 19.88 41.13 3.48
C ALA A 39 18.44 40.65 3.84
N ALA A 40 18.18 40.40 5.12
CA ALA A 40 16.89 39.88 5.58
C ALA A 40 15.79 40.96 5.72
N ILE A 41 16.13 42.27 5.56
CA ILE A 41 15.16 43.36 5.77
C ILE A 41 14.41 43.75 4.48
N THR A 42 14.86 43.30 3.31
CA THR A 42 14.23 43.61 2.02
C THR A 42 13.82 42.40 1.17
N ALA A 43 14.03 41.18 1.66
CA ALA A 43 13.49 40.02 1.00
C ALA A 43 12.00 39.86 1.40
N PRO A 44 11.06 39.74 0.46
CA PRO A 44 9.70 39.32 0.82
C PRO A 44 9.87 38.01 1.59
N THR A 45 9.29 37.97 2.77
CA THR A 45 9.21 36.74 3.57
C THR A 45 8.51 35.69 2.70
N ILE A 46 9.29 34.88 1.99
CA ILE A 46 8.77 33.65 1.44
C ILE A 46 8.41 32.85 2.67
N LEU A 47 7.17 33.01 3.13
CA LEU A 47 6.56 31.98 3.97
C LEU A 47 6.78 30.69 3.17
N SER A 48 7.80 29.92 3.59
CA SER A 48 7.92 28.55 3.15
C SER A 48 6.56 27.96 3.39
N SER A 49 5.84 27.70 2.31
CA SER A 49 4.52 27.07 2.36
C SER A 49 4.75 25.81 3.21
N VAL A 50 4.27 25.84 4.44
CA VAL A 50 4.11 24.62 5.22
C VAL A 50 3.32 23.73 4.30
N LYS A 51 3.98 22.71 3.73
CA LYS A 51 3.31 21.77 2.84
C LYS A 51 2.20 21.18 3.68
N ALA A 52 0.97 21.62 3.44
CA ALA A 52 -0.18 21.09 4.14
C ALA A 52 -0.09 19.56 4.03
N ALA A 53 -0.40 18.87 5.12
CA ALA A 53 -0.48 17.41 5.03
C ALA A 53 -1.38 17.07 3.82
N PRO A 54 -0.98 16.12 2.98
CA PRO A 54 -1.80 15.77 1.83
C PRO A 54 -3.20 15.42 2.30
N ASP A 55 -4.20 15.82 1.53
CA ASP A 55 -5.58 15.48 1.83
C ASP A 55 -5.72 13.96 2.02
N PRO A 56 -6.56 13.51 2.96
CA PRO A 56 -6.74 12.09 3.18
C PRO A 56 -7.28 11.39 1.93
N VAL A 57 -6.70 10.24 1.60
CA VAL A 57 -7.15 9.42 0.47
C VAL A 57 -8.57 8.94 0.72
N ARG A 58 -9.48 9.17 -0.23
CA ARG A 58 -10.88 8.78 -0.14
C ARG A 58 -11.07 7.31 -0.54
N LEU A 59 -11.40 6.48 0.44
CA LEU A 59 -11.49 5.03 0.31
C LEU A 59 -12.92 4.55 0.12
N GLY A 60 -13.13 3.63 -0.83
CA GLY A 60 -14.28 2.76 -0.91
C GLY A 60 -13.93 1.35 -0.40
N HIS A 61 -14.77 0.75 0.42
CA HIS A 61 -14.62 -0.63 0.86
C HIS A 61 -15.62 -1.54 0.17
N ILE A 62 -15.14 -2.60 -0.48
CA ILE A 62 -15.96 -3.63 -1.12
C ILE A 62 -15.83 -4.93 -0.32
N GLY A 63 -16.91 -5.31 0.36
CA GLY A 63 -16.95 -6.39 1.34
C GLY A 63 -16.72 -5.89 2.77
N ALA A 64 -17.75 -6.03 3.61
CA ALA A 64 -17.74 -5.66 5.04
C ALA A 64 -18.00 -6.89 5.94
N GLY A 65 -17.67 -8.10 5.46
CA GLY A 65 -17.64 -9.33 6.23
C GLY A 65 -16.63 -9.26 7.39
N VAL A 66 -16.21 -10.39 7.95
CA VAL A 66 -15.30 -10.42 9.11
C VAL A 66 -14.00 -9.63 8.80
N ARG A 67 -13.32 -9.99 7.71
CA ARG A 67 -12.05 -9.35 7.37
C ARG A 67 -12.23 -7.91 6.88
N GLY A 68 -13.26 -7.64 6.07
CA GLY A 68 -13.55 -6.29 5.60
C GLY A 68 -13.90 -5.35 6.75
N TRP A 69 -14.65 -5.83 7.75
CA TRP A 69 -14.95 -5.06 8.95
C TRP A 69 -13.70 -4.74 9.77
N ASP A 70 -12.79 -5.70 9.94
CA ASP A 70 -11.51 -5.48 10.62
C ASP A 70 -10.68 -4.39 9.90
N LEU A 71 -10.58 -4.45 8.58
CA LEU A 71 -9.92 -3.42 7.78
C LEU A 71 -10.61 -2.06 7.89
N LEU A 72 -11.95 -2.02 7.91
CA LEU A 72 -12.71 -0.79 8.09
C LEU A 72 -12.44 -0.12 9.44
N GLN A 73 -12.33 -0.90 10.51
CA GLN A 73 -11.96 -0.38 11.83
C GLN A 73 -10.60 0.32 11.81
N HIS A 74 -9.63 -0.27 11.11
CA HIS A 74 -8.29 0.29 10.99
C HIS A 74 -8.27 1.52 10.08
N THR A 75 -8.80 1.42 8.87
CA THR A 75 -8.78 2.52 7.88
C THR A 75 -9.62 3.71 8.35
N GLY A 76 -10.75 3.49 9.01
CA GLY A 76 -11.58 4.55 9.57
C GLY A 76 -10.92 5.32 10.74
N SER A 77 -9.80 4.83 11.28
CA SER A 77 -9.02 5.51 12.31
C SER A 77 -7.79 6.24 11.79
N LEU A 78 -7.43 6.07 10.51
CA LEU A 78 -6.25 6.70 9.91
C LEU A 78 -6.53 8.18 9.59
N LYS A 79 -5.58 9.05 9.93
CA LYS A 79 -5.64 10.47 9.54
C LYS A 79 -5.34 10.69 8.05
N SER A 80 -4.63 9.75 7.43
CA SER A 80 -4.24 9.80 6.01
C SER A 80 -5.28 9.21 5.05
N ALA A 81 -6.40 8.69 5.58
CA ALA A 81 -7.46 8.09 4.78
C ALA A 81 -8.83 8.47 5.34
N GLN A 82 -9.82 8.56 4.46
CA GLN A 82 -11.21 8.77 4.81
C GLN A 82 -12.07 7.74 4.07
N VAL A 83 -12.81 6.92 4.79
CA VAL A 83 -13.77 6.00 4.19
C VAL A 83 -14.99 6.80 3.76
N VAL A 84 -15.22 6.90 2.45
CA VAL A 84 -16.34 7.66 1.86
C VAL A 84 -17.44 6.75 1.33
N ALA A 85 -17.16 5.46 1.14
CA ALA A 85 -18.12 4.49 0.63
C ALA A 85 -17.88 3.09 1.19
N VAL A 86 -18.95 2.34 1.42
CA VAL A 86 -18.93 0.93 1.82
C VAL A 86 -19.91 0.16 0.95
N CYS A 87 -19.51 -1.00 0.44
CA CYS A 87 -20.35 -1.89 -0.34
C CYS A 87 -20.39 -3.29 0.27
N ASP A 88 -21.57 -3.83 0.48
CA ASP A 88 -21.79 -5.24 0.78
C ASP A 88 -23.20 -5.64 0.34
N VAL A 89 -23.33 -6.86 -0.23
CA VAL A 89 -24.64 -7.39 -0.66
C VAL A 89 -25.53 -7.79 0.52
N TYR A 90 -24.93 -8.05 1.69
CA TYR A 90 -25.64 -8.41 2.92
C TYR A 90 -25.84 -7.17 3.79
N LYS A 91 -27.10 -6.71 3.89
CA LYS A 91 -27.46 -5.48 4.57
C LYS A 91 -26.88 -5.31 5.99
N PRO A 92 -26.88 -6.36 6.87
CA PRO A 92 -26.29 -6.22 8.19
C PRO A 92 -24.78 -5.97 8.17
N HIS A 93 -24.03 -6.51 7.18
CA HIS A 93 -22.62 -6.20 6.99
C HIS A 93 -22.43 -4.76 6.53
N LEU A 94 -23.25 -4.29 5.58
CA LEU A 94 -23.22 -2.92 5.10
C LEU A 94 -23.45 -1.91 6.24
N GLU A 95 -24.49 -2.11 7.04
CA GLU A 95 -24.83 -1.24 8.17
C GLU A 95 -23.71 -1.21 9.23
N ARG A 96 -23.14 -2.37 9.54
CA ARG A 96 -21.99 -2.48 10.44
C ARG A 96 -20.76 -1.81 9.87
N GLY A 97 -20.53 -1.96 8.58
CA GLY A 97 -19.40 -1.36 7.86
C GLY A 97 -19.48 0.17 7.85
N LEU A 98 -20.65 0.73 7.60
CA LEU A 98 -20.87 2.18 7.65
C LEU A 98 -20.60 2.76 9.05
N LYS A 99 -20.97 2.05 10.11
CA LYS A 99 -20.62 2.46 11.49
C LYS A 99 -19.10 2.43 11.72
N ALA A 100 -18.40 1.41 11.16
CA ALA A 100 -16.96 1.26 11.30
C ALA A 100 -16.17 2.30 10.47
N ALA A 101 -16.74 2.85 9.42
CA ALA A 101 -16.16 3.88 8.57
C ALA A 101 -15.83 5.18 9.33
N ARG A 102 -16.48 5.42 10.47
CA ARG A 102 -16.32 6.65 11.30
C ARG A 102 -16.52 7.95 10.51
N ASN A 103 -17.23 7.89 9.42
CA ASN A 103 -17.62 9.01 8.59
C ASN A 103 -19.15 8.97 8.42
N PRO A 104 -19.92 9.92 9.02
CA PRO A 104 -21.36 9.92 8.92
C PRO A 104 -21.86 10.19 7.49
N GLU A 105 -21.02 10.78 6.64
CA GLU A 105 -21.33 11.06 5.22
C GLU A 105 -20.97 9.87 4.31
N ALA A 106 -20.45 8.77 4.84
CA ALA A 106 -20.10 7.60 4.03
C ALA A 106 -21.35 6.97 3.40
N LYS A 107 -21.29 6.74 2.09
CA LYS A 107 -22.40 6.17 1.32
C LYS A 107 -22.37 4.64 1.38
N GLY A 108 -23.56 4.05 1.45
CA GLY A 108 -23.76 2.59 1.39
C GLY A 108 -24.18 2.12 0.01
N TYR A 109 -23.54 1.07 -0.50
CA TYR A 109 -23.86 0.46 -1.78
C TYR A 109 -24.11 -1.05 -1.63
N THR A 110 -25.00 -1.61 -2.42
CA THR A 110 -25.21 -3.06 -2.55
C THR A 110 -24.59 -3.62 -3.82
N ASN A 111 -24.29 -2.75 -4.79
CA ASN A 111 -23.60 -3.08 -6.02
C ASN A 111 -22.25 -2.35 -6.05
N TYR A 112 -21.15 -3.09 -6.15
CA TYR A 112 -19.80 -2.50 -6.16
C TYR A 112 -19.50 -1.65 -7.40
N HIS A 113 -20.18 -1.86 -8.52
CA HIS A 113 -20.03 -0.99 -9.68
C HIS A 113 -20.50 0.44 -9.40
N ASP A 114 -21.56 0.61 -8.59
CA ASP A 114 -22.02 1.93 -8.19
C ASP A 114 -20.99 2.63 -7.30
N LEU A 115 -20.31 1.87 -6.42
CA LEU A 115 -19.20 2.39 -5.62
C LEU A 115 -18.00 2.78 -6.51
N LEU A 116 -17.64 1.94 -7.50
CA LEU A 116 -16.56 2.26 -8.44
C LEU A 116 -16.83 3.50 -9.28
N ASN A 117 -18.10 3.75 -9.62
CA ASN A 117 -18.55 4.91 -10.38
C ASN A 117 -18.67 6.19 -9.53
N ASP A 118 -18.58 6.11 -8.19
CA ASP A 118 -18.61 7.30 -7.34
C ASP A 118 -17.29 8.10 -7.54
N PRO A 119 -17.39 9.38 -8.00
CA PRO A 119 -16.22 10.23 -8.21
C PRO A 119 -15.51 10.61 -6.90
N GLN A 120 -16.15 10.43 -5.75
CA GLN A 120 -15.51 10.65 -4.46
C GLN A 120 -14.56 9.53 -4.06
N VAL A 121 -14.66 8.35 -4.64
CA VAL A 121 -13.78 7.20 -4.36
C VAL A 121 -12.52 7.32 -5.20
N GLU A 122 -11.35 7.37 -4.57
CA GLU A 122 -10.03 7.41 -5.20
C GLU A 122 -9.35 6.04 -5.18
N ALA A 123 -9.54 5.31 -4.09
CA ALA A 123 -8.96 3.99 -3.92
C ALA A 123 -9.98 3.03 -3.32
N VAL A 124 -9.82 1.74 -3.60
CA VAL A 124 -10.70 0.70 -3.10
C VAL A 124 -9.96 -0.35 -2.30
N VAL A 125 -10.60 -0.82 -1.23
CA VAL A 125 -10.21 -1.97 -0.45
C VAL A 125 -11.17 -3.11 -0.79
N ILE A 126 -10.65 -4.17 -1.41
CA ILE A 126 -11.42 -5.36 -1.80
C ILE A 126 -11.17 -6.44 -0.77
N ALA A 127 -12.21 -6.81 -0.01
CA ALA A 127 -12.17 -7.80 1.06
C ALA A 127 -13.35 -8.79 0.96
N THR A 128 -13.64 -9.19 -0.26
CA THR A 128 -14.66 -10.17 -0.65
C THR A 128 -14.08 -11.61 -0.66
N PRO A 129 -14.87 -12.65 -0.90
CA PRO A 129 -14.34 -13.98 -1.17
C PRO A 129 -13.41 -14.02 -2.40
N ASP A 130 -12.37 -14.86 -2.34
CA ASP A 130 -11.26 -14.90 -3.31
C ASP A 130 -11.69 -15.03 -4.79
N HIS A 131 -12.80 -15.72 -5.05
CA HIS A 131 -13.33 -15.92 -6.41
C HIS A 131 -13.90 -14.63 -7.05
N TRP A 132 -14.19 -13.60 -6.25
CA TRP A 132 -14.62 -12.29 -6.74
C TRP A 132 -13.46 -11.34 -7.03
N HIS A 133 -12.27 -11.62 -6.47
CA HIS A 133 -11.15 -10.67 -6.55
C HIS A 133 -10.75 -10.33 -7.99
N GLU A 134 -10.73 -11.32 -8.89
CA GLU A 134 -10.35 -11.08 -10.28
C GLU A 134 -11.23 -10.02 -10.92
N GLN A 135 -12.54 -10.25 -10.93
CA GLN A 135 -13.47 -9.35 -11.60
C GLN A 135 -13.42 -7.95 -10.99
N MET A 136 -13.45 -7.86 -9.65
CA MET A 136 -13.44 -6.58 -8.95
C MET A 136 -12.13 -5.80 -9.16
N VAL A 137 -10.98 -6.49 -9.25
CA VAL A 137 -9.70 -5.84 -9.56
C VAL A 137 -9.68 -5.31 -10.99
N LEU A 138 -10.15 -6.11 -11.97
CA LEU A 138 -10.21 -5.68 -13.37
C LEU A 138 -11.12 -4.46 -13.54
N ASP A 139 -12.28 -4.46 -12.90
CA ASP A 139 -13.23 -3.35 -12.95
C ASP A 139 -12.69 -2.10 -12.23
N ALA A 140 -11.99 -2.27 -11.10
CA ALA A 140 -11.35 -1.16 -10.39
C ALA A 140 -10.20 -0.53 -11.21
N VAL A 141 -9.40 -1.37 -11.92
CA VAL A 141 -8.39 -0.88 -12.88
C VAL A 141 -9.05 -0.08 -13.99
N ALA A 142 -10.14 -0.59 -14.58
CA ALA A 142 -10.88 0.09 -15.63
C ALA A 142 -11.48 1.43 -15.14
N ALA A 143 -11.91 1.49 -13.88
CA ALA A 143 -12.38 2.71 -13.22
C ALA A 143 -11.27 3.67 -12.77
N GLY A 144 -10.00 3.33 -12.99
CA GLY A 144 -8.83 4.15 -12.63
C GLY A 144 -8.61 4.29 -11.12
N LYS A 145 -9.12 3.36 -10.31
CA LYS A 145 -9.00 3.41 -8.85
C LYS A 145 -7.69 2.75 -8.40
N ALA A 146 -7.03 3.30 -7.37
CA ALA A 146 -5.98 2.56 -6.66
C ALA A 146 -6.60 1.40 -5.87
N ILE A 147 -5.85 0.30 -5.67
CA ILE A 147 -6.42 -0.96 -5.20
C ILE A 147 -5.60 -1.54 -4.07
N TYR A 148 -6.25 -1.84 -2.94
CA TYR A 148 -5.80 -2.83 -1.97
C TYR A 148 -6.72 -4.05 -2.10
N CYS A 149 -6.16 -5.21 -2.41
CA CYS A 149 -6.92 -6.47 -2.51
C CYS A 149 -6.44 -7.46 -1.44
N GLU A 150 -7.37 -8.01 -0.66
CA GLU A 150 -7.04 -9.00 0.36
C GLU A 150 -6.42 -10.29 -0.24
N LYS A 151 -5.68 -10.99 0.60
CA LYS A 151 -5.19 -12.35 0.32
C LYS A 151 -6.39 -13.33 0.41
N GLY A 152 -6.45 -14.48 -0.26
CA GLY A 152 -5.67 -14.92 -1.42
C GLY A 152 -6.05 -14.15 -2.67
N LEU A 153 -5.03 -13.91 -3.47
CA LEU A 153 -5.21 -13.05 -4.64
C LEU A 153 -6.36 -13.51 -5.53
N THR A 154 -6.44 -14.77 -5.82
CA THR A 154 -7.49 -15.39 -6.64
C THR A 154 -7.40 -16.93 -6.57
N THR A 155 -8.38 -17.61 -7.15
CA THR A 155 -8.50 -19.07 -7.12
C THR A 155 -7.81 -19.78 -8.29
N SER A 156 -7.26 -19.05 -9.27
CA SER A 156 -6.55 -19.67 -10.40
C SER A 156 -5.34 -18.86 -10.88
N ILE A 157 -4.32 -19.58 -11.39
CA ILE A 157 -3.11 -18.96 -11.96
C ILE A 157 -3.46 -18.10 -13.18
N ALA A 158 -4.43 -18.54 -13.99
CA ALA A 158 -4.85 -17.78 -15.18
C ALA A 158 -5.46 -16.42 -14.78
N ALA A 159 -6.31 -16.39 -13.76
CA ALA A 159 -6.88 -15.17 -13.20
C ALA A 159 -5.79 -14.26 -12.63
N ALA A 160 -4.83 -14.80 -11.86
CA ALA A 160 -3.72 -14.03 -11.33
C ALA A 160 -2.86 -13.36 -12.44
N LYS A 161 -2.67 -14.05 -13.57
CA LYS A 161 -1.96 -13.49 -14.73
C LYS A 161 -2.76 -12.33 -15.35
N ARG A 162 -4.08 -12.48 -15.55
CA ARG A 162 -4.92 -11.40 -16.10
C ARG A 162 -4.91 -10.16 -15.20
N MET A 163 -5.07 -10.35 -13.89
CA MET A 163 -4.99 -9.26 -12.91
C MET A 163 -3.64 -8.55 -12.97
N ARG A 164 -2.53 -9.31 -12.95
CA ARG A 164 -1.17 -8.77 -13.08
C ARG A 164 -1.01 -7.95 -14.35
N ASP A 165 -1.47 -8.48 -15.48
CA ASP A 165 -1.28 -7.83 -16.78
C ASP A 165 -2.13 -6.56 -16.88
N ALA A 166 -3.37 -6.57 -16.37
CA ALA A 166 -4.21 -5.39 -16.28
C ALA A 166 -3.56 -4.28 -15.44
N VAL A 167 -3.05 -4.62 -14.25
CA VAL A 167 -2.36 -3.65 -13.39
C VAL A 167 -1.08 -3.13 -14.04
N LYS A 168 -0.26 -3.99 -14.65
CA LYS A 168 0.99 -3.58 -15.32
C LYS A 168 0.77 -2.67 -16.53
N ASN A 169 -0.34 -2.86 -17.25
CA ASN A 169 -0.69 -2.08 -18.42
C ASN A 169 -1.47 -0.79 -18.09
N SER A 170 -1.65 -0.50 -16.81
CA SER A 170 -2.31 0.68 -16.29
C SER A 170 -1.37 1.49 -15.40
N ASN A 171 -1.80 2.69 -15.00
CA ASN A 171 -1.13 3.50 -13.98
C ASN A 171 -1.68 3.22 -12.56
N THR A 172 -2.43 2.14 -12.39
CA THR A 172 -3.07 1.80 -11.13
C THR A 172 -2.05 1.37 -10.07
N VAL A 173 -2.10 1.98 -8.91
CA VAL A 173 -1.38 1.50 -7.73
C VAL A 173 -2.11 0.28 -7.18
N PHE A 174 -1.39 -0.84 -7.05
CA PHE A 174 -1.94 -2.10 -6.54
C PHE A 174 -1.13 -2.61 -5.35
N GLN A 175 -1.82 -2.91 -4.25
CA GLN A 175 -1.26 -3.54 -3.06
C GLN A 175 -2.01 -4.85 -2.75
N LEU A 176 -1.28 -5.97 -2.69
CA LEU A 176 -1.82 -7.22 -2.15
C LEU A 176 -1.76 -7.21 -0.62
N GLY A 177 -2.87 -7.50 0.04
CA GLY A 177 -3.06 -7.51 1.48
C GLY A 177 -2.43 -8.70 2.19
N HIS A 178 -1.14 -8.93 1.95
CA HIS A 178 -0.37 -10.02 2.57
C HIS A 178 0.34 -9.52 3.82
N GLN A 179 -0.43 -9.19 4.85
CA GLN A 179 0.04 -8.49 6.06
C GLN A 179 1.25 -9.16 6.74
N GLY A 180 1.31 -10.49 6.75
CA GLY A 180 2.41 -11.22 7.39
C GLY A 180 3.79 -10.90 6.83
N ARG A 181 3.88 -10.42 5.58
CA ARG A 181 5.16 -10.04 4.96
C ARG A 181 5.72 -8.71 5.49
N GLN A 182 4.89 -7.89 6.10
CA GLN A 182 5.23 -6.55 6.60
C GLN A 182 5.44 -6.52 8.12
N TYR A 183 5.41 -7.67 8.78
CA TYR A 183 5.76 -7.72 10.20
C TYR A 183 7.27 -7.53 10.37
N PRO A 184 7.71 -6.70 11.33
CA PRO A 184 9.14 -6.49 11.61
C PRO A 184 9.91 -7.79 11.83
N SER A 185 9.29 -8.78 12.47
CA SER A 185 9.86 -10.12 12.66
C SER A 185 10.08 -10.87 11.34
N THR A 186 9.17 -10.73 10.37
CA THR A 186 9.30 -11.36 9.04
C THR A 186 10.38 -10.68 8.22
N GLU A 187 10.49 -9.36 8.29
CA GLU A 187 11.53 -8.59 7.61
C GLU A 187 12.91 -8.93 8.18
N GLU A 188 13.04 -9.00 9.51
CA GLU A 188 14.28 -9.37 10.18
C GLU A 188 14.68 -10.81 9.88
N ALA A 189 13.76 -11.77 9.93
CA ALA A 189 14.01 -13.14 9.52
C ALA A 189 14.52 -13.22 8.08
N GLY A 190 13.89 -12.48 7.17
CA GLY A 190 14.31 -12.38 5.77
C GLY A 190 15.71 -11.78 5.61
N ARG A 191 16.09 -10.80 6.43
CA ARG A 191 17.43 -10.21 6.47
C ARG A 191 18.46 -11.26 6.91
N LEU A 192 18.22 -11.91 8.04
CA LEU A 192 19.11 -12.93 8.59
C LEU A 192 19.33 -14.10 7.62
N MET A 193 18.27 -14.54 6.94
CA MET A 193 18.40 -15.58 5.91
C MET A 193 19.29 -15.14 4.75
N ARG A 194 19.15 -13.91 4.26
CA ARG A 194 20.00 -13.38 3.18
C ARG A 194 21.46 -13.22 3.60
N GLU A 195 21.72 -12.96 4.87
CA GLU A 195 23.05 -12.88 5.45
C GLU A 195 23.67 -14.25 5.77
N GLY A 196 22.91 -15.33 5.54
CA GLY A 196 23.41 -16.69 5.73
C GLY A 196 23.40 -17.16 7.19
N ALA A 197 22.66 -16.51 8.09
CA ALA A 197 22.64 -16.84 9.53
C ALA A 197 22.24 -18.30 9.82
N ILE A 198 21.45 -18.92 8.95
CA ILE A 198 21.03 -20.33 9.05
C ILE A 198 21.74 -21.24 8.02
N GLY A 199 22.73 -20.69 7.30
CA GLY A 199 23.40 -21.43 6.22
C GLY A 199 22.50 -21.66 5.00
N PRO A 200 22.87 -22.60 4.10
CA PRO A 200 22.06 -22.92 2.94
C PRO A 200 20.73 -23.58 3.33
N VAL A 201 19.64 -23.07 2.80
CA VAL A 201 18.31 -23.63 3.04
C VAL A 201 18.17 -24.93 2.25
N THR A 202 18.13 -26.08 2.94
CA THR A 202 18.00 -27.41 2.33
C THR A 202 16.56 -27.96 2.39
N LEU A 203 15.75 -27.49 3.34
CA LEU A 203 14.37 -27.91 3.53
C LEU A 203 13.51 -26.74 4.00
N VAL A 204 12.34 -26.62 3.43
CA VAL A 204 11.29 -25.68 3.88
C VAL A 204 10.06 -26.49 4.25
N HIS A 205 9.59 -26.36 5.48
CA HIS A 205 8.34 -26.93 5.95
C HIS A 205 7.31 -25.82 6.11
N THR A 206 6.17 -25.95 5.44
CA THR A 206 5.06 -25.00 5.53
C THR A 206 3.84 -25.70 6.12
N GLY A 207 3.14 -25.02 6.99
CA GLY A 207 1.90 -25.52 7.59
C GLY A 207 0.90 -24.38 7.76
N ARG A 208 -0.37 -24.75 7.88
CA ARG A 208 -1.41 -23.82 8.31
C ARG A 208 -1.59 -24.02 9.82
N VAL A 209 -1.44 -22.93 10.57
CA VAL A 209 -1.80 -22.86 11.99
C VAL A 209 -3.26 -22.46 12.10
#